data_e4ab271b9cd90b2085de6a3c5cfc7b70
#
_entry.id   e4ab271b9cd90b2085de6a3c5cfc7b70
#
_cell.length_a   1.000
_cell.length_b   1.000
_cell.length_c   1.000
_cell.angle_alpha   90.00
_cell.angle_beta   90.00
_cell.angle_gamma   90.00
#
_symmetry.space_group_name_H-M   'P 1'
#
loop_
_entity.id
_entity.type
_entity.pdbx_description
1 polymer ?
#
loop_
_entity_poly.entity_id
_entity_poly.type
_entity_poly.pdbx_seq_one_letter_code
_entity_poly.pdbx_strand_id
1 'polypeptide(L)'
;MTDINHYLGNPLLKKANVPVEWNKDQILEYQKCMQDPLYFCQKYIKIVSLDEGLVPFDVYPFQKEILGTIHNNRFTICKLPRQSGKTTTIISYILHYVLFNEQMRVAILANKAATARDILSRLQLAYENLPKWLQQGVMSWNKGSLDLENGSRIVASSTSSSAVRGGSYNMIFLDEFAFVPHNVAEDF
;
A
#
# COMPACT_ATOMS: atom_id res chain seq x y z
N MET A 1 1.92 -20.93 24.42
CA MET A 1 3.16 -20.68 23.65
C MET A 1 2.91 -19.47 22.78
N THR A 2 3.55 -18.36 23.06
CA THR A 2 3.48 -17.15 22.22
C THR A 2 4.13 -17.51 20.89
N ASP A 3 3.39 -17.38 19.82
CA ASP A 3 3.85 -17.67 18.45
C ASP A 3 4.98 -16.66 18.10
N ILE A 4 6.22 -17.15 18.08
CA ILE A 4 7.44 -16.35 17.98
C ILE A 4 7.55 -15.67 16.61
N ASN A 5 6.87 -16.19 15.60
CA ASN A 5 7.01 -15.81 14.19
C ASN A 5 5.99 -14.77 13.72
N HIS A 6 4.97 -14.48 14.53
CA HIS A 6 3.88 -13.60 14.14
C HIS A 6 3.84 -12.31 14.98
N TYR A 7 3.50 -11.19 14.33
CA TYR A 7 3.39 -9.91 15.01
C TYR A 7 2.20 -9.91 15.98
N LEU A 8 2.49 -9.70 17.27
CA LEU A 8 1.51 -9.75 18.37
C LEU A 8 0.60 -11.01 18.36
N GLY A 9 1.12 -12.13 17.84
CA GLY A 9 0.36 -13.38 17.74
C GLY A 9 -0.68 -13.43 16.61
N ASN A 10 -0.74 -12.43 15.73
CA ASN A 10 -1.62 -12.45 14.55
C ASN A 10 -1.00 -13.34 13.45
N PRO A 11 -1.62 -14.50 13.10
CA PRO A 11 -1.07 -15.42 12.11
C PRO A 11 -1.03 -14.84 10.69
N LEU A 12 -1.70 -13.74 10.43
CA LEU A 12 -1.70 -13.06 9.14
C LEU A 12 -0.50 -12.11 8.96
N LEU A 13 0.23 -11.79 10.04
CA LEU A 13 1.30 -10.82 10.04
C LEU A 13 2.65 -11.46 10.40
N LYS A 14 3.63 -11.40 9.49
CA LYS A 14 5.01 -11.77 9.77
C LYS A 14 5.61 -10.76 10.77
N LYS A 15 6.24 -11.26 11.81
CA LYS A 15 6.98 -10.42 12.76
C LYS A 15 8.32 -10.00 12.15
N ALA A 16 8.80 -8.81 12.51
CA ALA A 16 10.12 -8.33 12.11
C ALA A 16 11.25 -9.21 12.64
N ASN A 17 12.34 -9.27 11.90
CA ASN A 17 13.55 -10.03 12.19
C ASN A 17 13.34 -11.56 12.29
N VAL A 18 12.29 -12.08 11.64
CA VAL A 18 12.10 -13.52 11.49
C VAL A 18 12.70 -13.95 10.15
N PRO A 19 13.71 -14.82 10.15
CA PRO A 19 14.31 -15.31 8.92
C PRO A 19 13.29 -16.00 8.02
N VAL A 20 13.43 -15.82 6.72
CA VAL A 20 12.66 -16.55 5.71
C VAL A 20 13.61 -17.50 5.00
N GLU A 21 13.29 -18.79 5.03
CA GLU A 21 13.98 -19.79 4.20
C GLU A 21 13.40 -19.72 2.80
N TRP A 22 14.21 -19.28 1.84
CA TRP A 22 13.82 -19.12 0.46
C TRP A 22 14.18 -20.37 -0.35
N ASN A 23 13.25 -20.89 -1.11
CA ASN A 23 13.55 -21.83 -2.18
C ASN A 23 13.84 -21.07 -3.51
N LYS A 24 14.40 -21.80 -4.49
CA LYS A 24 14.78 -21.21 -5.79
C LYS A 24 13.60 -20.55 -6.52
N ASP A 25 12.44 -21.19 -6.48
CA ASP A 25 11.25 -20.69 -7.16
C ASP A 25 10.74 -19.39 -6.52
N GLN A 26 10.79 -19.30 -5.19
CA GLN A 26 10.43 -18.07 -4.46
C GLN A 26 11.38 -16.90 -4.76
N ILE A 27 12.69 -17.20 -4.93
CA ILE A 27 13.66 -16.15 -5.30
C ILE A 27 13.34 -15.58 -6.70
N LEU A 28 13.10 -16.46 -7.67
CA LEU A 28 12.74 -16.05 -9.04
C LEU A 28 11.40 -15.30 -9.06
N GLU A 29 10.46 -15.76 -8.28
CA GLU A 29 9.14 -15.13 -8.17
C GLU A 29 9.21 -13.76 -7.50
N TYR A 30 10.03 -13.61 -6.45
CA TYR A 30 10.29 -12.32 -5.80
C TYR A 30 10.89 -11.32 -6.77
N GLN A 31 11.88 -11.75 -7.58
CA GLN A 31 12.48 -10.89 -8.61
C GLN A 31 11.47 -10.42 -9.65
N LYS A 32 10.58 -11.31 -10.10
CA LYS A 32 9.49 -10.93 -11.01
C LYS A 32 8.55 -9.89 -10.39
N CYS A 33 8.11 -10.14 -9.15
CA CYS A 33 7.24 -9.21 -8.44
C CYS A 33 7.90 -7.85 -8.25
N MET A 34 9.19 -7.82 -7.91
CA MET A 34 9.95 -6.57 -7.72
C MET A 34 10.04 -5.76 -9.01
N GLN A 35 10.24 -6.41 -10.16
CA GLN A 35 10.41 -5.75 -11.45
C GLN A 35 9.10 -5.30 -12.11
N ASP A 36 8.00 -5.96 -11.80
CA ASP A 36 6.70 -5.73 -12.46
C ASP A 36 5.56 -5.55 -11.44
N PRO A 37 5.20 -4.28 -11.12
CA PRO A 37 4.07 -3.98 -10.24
C PRO A 37 2.74 -4.56 -10.73
N LEU A 38 2.52 -4.63 -12.05
CA LEU A 38 1.31 -5.21 -12.62
C LEU A 38 1.24 -6.70 -12.34
N TYR A 39 2.34 -7.43 -12.58
CA TYR A 39 2.43 -8.85 -12.29
C TYR A 39 2.15 -9.14 -10.81
N PHE A 40 2.78 -8.37 -9.91
CA PHE A 40 2.54 -8.47 -8.47
C PHE A 40 1.06 -8.27 -8.13
N CYS A 41 0.45 -7.21 -8.66
CA CYS A 41 -0.95 -6.89 -8.39
C CYS A 41 -1.89 -8.01 -8.85
N GLN A 42 -1.72 -8.53 -10.06
CA GLN A 42 -2.57 -9.57 -10.61
C GLN A 42 -2.43 -10.91 -9.90
N LYS A 43 -1.22 -11.23 -9.41
CA LYS A 43 -0.96 -12.56 -8.84
C LYS A 43 -1.20 -12.63 -7.34
N TYR A 44 -0.90 -11.57 -6.62
CA TYR A 44 -0.86 -11.61 -5.15
C TYR A 44 -1.88 -10.73 -4.45
N ILE A 45 -2.36 -9.68 -5.10
CA ILE A 45 -3.34 -8.80 -4.47
C ILE A 45 -4.73 -9.45 -4.50
N LYS A 46 -5.38 -9.41 -3.34
CA LYS A 46 -6.79 -9.73 -3.18
C LYS A 46 -7.55 -8.49 -2.75
N ILE A 47 -8.76 -8.36 -3.26
CA ILE A 47 -9.67 -7.24 -3.00
C ILE A 47 -11.00 -7.75 -2.47
N VAL A 48 -11.73 -6.89 -1.78
CA VAL A 48 -13.09 -7.21 -1.34
C VAL A 48 -14.07 -6.82 -2.45
N SER A 49 -14.72 -7.81 -3.04
CA SER A 49 -15.91 -7.66 -3.88
C SER A 49 -17.15 -7.59 -3.00
N LEU A 50 -18.14 -6.79 -3.39
CA LEU A 50 -19.42 -6.72 -2.68
C LEU A 50 -20.24 -8.01 -2.82
N ASP A 51 -20.09 -8.71 -3.93
CA ASP A 51 -20.88 -9.90 -4.27
C ASP A 51 -20.20 -11.21 -3.86
N GLU A 52 -18.86 -11.27 -3.95
CA GLU A 52 -18.09 -12.53 -3.84
C GLU A 52 -17.13 -12.53 -2.63
N GLY A 53 -17.07 -11.44 -1.86
CA GLY A 53 -16.13 -11.30 -0.74
C GLY A 53 -14.69 -11.10 -1.20
N LEU A 54 -13.74 -11.87 -0.68
CA LEU A 54 -12.32 -11.72 -0.98
C LEU A 54 -11.95 -12.45 -2.28
N VAL A 55 -11.64 -11.68 -3.33
CA VAL A 55 -11.31 -12.19 -4.68
C VAL A 55 -9.93 -11.71 -5.15
N PRO A 56 -9.29 -12.42 -6.10
CA PRO A 56 -8.09 -11.89 -6.78
C PRO A 56 -8.36 -10.55 -7.45
N PHE A 57 -7.36 -9.69 -7.51
CA PHE A 57 -7.48 -8.40 -8.19
C PHE A 57 -7.34 -8.59 -9.70
N ASP A 58 -8.47 -8.75 -10.40
CA ASP A 58 -8.50 -8.73 -11.86
C ASP A 58 -8.39 -7.28 -12.36
N VAL A 59 -7.23 -6.96 -12.89
CA VAL A 59 -6.84 -5.58 -13.23
C VAL A 59 -7.39 -5.20 -14.61
N TYR A 60 -8.32 -4.25 -14.66
CA TYR A 60 -8.88 -3.71 -15.91
C TYR A 60 -7.82 -2.97 -16.76
N PRO A 61 -8.02 -2.83 -18.09
CA PRO A 61 -7.04 -2.16 -18.97
C PRO A 61 -6.65 -0.76 -18.50
N PHE A 62 -7.60 0.08 -18.09
CA PHE A 62 -7.32 1.42 -17.59
C PHE A 62 -6.54 1.42 -16.26
N GLN A 63 -6.74 0.40 -15.41
CA GLN A 63 -5.98 0.24 -14.16
C GLN A 63 -4.53 -0.17 -14.45
N LYS A 64 -4.28 -0.97 -15.49
CA LYS A 64 -2.92 -1.27 -15.97
C LYS A 64 -2.20 0.01 -16.40
N GLU A 65 -2.91 0.90 -17.11
CA GLU A 65 -2.40 2.21 -17.51
C GLU A 65 -2.05 3.07 -16.27
N ILE A 66 -2.91 3.09 -15.24
CA ILE A 66 -2.64 3.80 -13.98
C ILE A 66 -1.35 3.27 -13.33
N LEU A 67 -1.21 1.94 -13.18
CA LEU A 67 -0.02 1.32 -12.57
C LEU A 67 1.25 1.70 -13.33
N GLY A 68 1.22 1.59 -14.67
CA GLY A 68 2.35 1.97 -15.52
C GLY A 68 2.65 3.47 -15.45
N THR A 69 1.62 4.32 -15.40
CA THR A 69 1.80 5.77 -15.31
C THR A 69 2.45 6.18 -13.98
N ILE A 70 1.97 5.65 -12.86
CA ILE A 70 2.55 5.94 -11.54
C ILE A 70 3.98 5.43 -11.46
N HIS A 71 4.25 4.24 -12.01
CA HIS A 71 5.57 3.64 -11.97
C HIS A 71 6.62 4.45 -12.73
N ASN A 72 6.24 5.02 -13.88
CA ASN A 72 7.17 5.68 -14.80
C ASN A 72 7.23 7.21 -14.64
N ASN A 73 6.36 7.82 -13.83
CA ASN A 73 6.29 9.28 -13.71
C ASN A 73 6.36 9.73 -12.26
N ARG A 74 7.09 10.82 -12.03
CA ARG A 74 7.20 11.43 -10.70
C ARG A 74 5.89 12.03 -10.21
N PHE A 75 5.11 12.63 -11.11
CA PHE A 75 3.83 13.25 -10.82
C PHE A 75 2.74 12.64 -11.69
N THR A 76 1.64 12.24 -11.07
CA THR A 76 0.52 11.62 -11.77
C THR A 76 -0.79 12.20 -11.27
N ILE A 77 -1.68 12.59 -12.18
CA ILE A 77 -3.04 13.01 -11.88
C ILE A 77 -4.01 12.02 -12.53
N CYS A 78 -4.81 11.35 -11.69
CA CYS A 78 -5.82 10.39 -12.15
C CYS A 78 -7.21 11.03 -12.10
N LYS A 79 -7.77 11.41 -13.26
CA LYS A 79 -9.15 11.91 -13.39
C LYS A 79 -10.06 10.77 -13.84
N LEU A 80 -10.77 10.16 -12.93
CA LEU A 80 -11.59 8.98 -13.15
C LEU A 80 -12.95 9.11 -12.44
N PRO A 81 -14.00 8.43 -12.92
CA PRO A 81 -15.29 8.41 -12.27
C PRO A 81 -15.20 7.77 -10.88
N ARG A 82 -16.23 8.02 -10.05
CA ARG A 82 -16.38 7.33 -8.78
C ARG A 82 -16.57 5.83 -9.01
N GLN A 83 -16.18 5.01 -8.04
CA GLN A 83 -16.31 3.54 -8.05
C GLN A 83 -15.58 2.83 -9.20
N SER A 84 -14.60 3.49 -9.84
CA SER A 84 -13.76 2.88 -10.88
C SER A 84 -12.63 1.98 -10.33
N GLY A 85 -12.52 1.81 -9.01
CA GLY A 85 -11.42 1.05 -8.39
C GLY A 85 -10.06 1.76 -8.37
N LYS A 86 -10.02 3.08 -8.68
CA LYS A 86 -8.75 3.85 -8.68
C LYS A 86 -7.99 3.76 -7.37
N THR A 87 -8.67 3.94 -6.24
CA THR A 87 -8.04 3.86 -4.92
C THR A 87 -7.45 2.48 -4.67
N THR A 88 -8.16 1.41 -5.02
CA THR A 88 -7.67 0.03 -4.93
C THR A 88 -6.40 -0.18 -5.77
N THR A 89 -6.38 0.33 -7.00
CA THR A 89 -5.20 0.26 -7.87
C THR A 89 -3.99 0.97 -7.28
N ILE A 90 -4.20 2.19 -6.75
CA ILE A 90 -3.12 3.00 -6.19
C ILE A 90 -2.56 2.37 -4.89
N ILE A 91 -3.42 1.88 -3.99
CA ILE A 91 -2.94 1.22 -2.76
C ILE A 91 -2.20 -0.08 -3.05
N SER A 92 -2.59 -0.81 -4.10
CA SER A 92 -1.86 -2.01 -4.55
C SER A 92 -0.46 -1.65 -5.04
N TYR A 93 -0.32 -0.53 -5.76
CA TYR A 93 0.98 0.02 -6.14
C TYR A 93 1.80 0.49 -4.93
N ILE A 94 1.18 1.20 -3.98
CA ILE A 94 1.86 1.64 -2.74
C ILE A 94 2.39 0.42 -1.97
N LEU A 95 1.60 -0.64 -1.89
CA LEU A 95 2.03 -1.87 -1.22
C LEU A 95 3.23 -2.49 -1.94
N HIS A 96 3.20 -2.62 -3.27
CA HIS A 96 4.35 -3.04 -4.05
C HIS A 96 5.57 -2.15 -3.75
N TYR A 97 5.40 -0.83 -3.79
CA TYR A 97 6.47 0.14 -3.62
C TYR A 97 7.20 -0.02 -2.28
N VAL A 98 6.48 -0.19 -1.18
CA VAL A 98 7.10 -0.33 0.15
C VAL A 98 7.62 -1.74 0.45
N LEU A 99 7.13 -2.77 -0.24
CA LEU A 99 7.62 -4.14 -0.08
C LEU A 99 8.97 -4.37 -0.77
N PHE A 100 9.15 -3.78 -1.94
CA PHE A 100 10.30 -4.05 -2.81
C PHE A 100 11.35 -2.93 -2.81
N ASN A 101 11.13 -1.83 -2.09
CA ASN A 101 12.13 -0.78 -1.90
C ASN A 101 12.35 -0.54 -0.40
N GLU A 102 13.59 -0.24 -0.03
CA GLU A 102 13.96 0.00 1.36
C GLU A 102 13.82 1.48 1.73
N GLN A 103 13.55 1.76 3.01
CA GLN A 103 13.51 3.10 3.59
C GLN A 103 12.49 4.04 2.95
N MET A 104 11.41 3.50 2.37
CA MET A 104 10.39 4.31 1.70
C MET A 104 9.39 4.90 2.70
N ARG A 105 9.15 6.20 2.60
CA ARG A 105 8.14 6.92 3.36
C ARG A 105 7.00 7.33 2.47
N VAL A 106 5.79 6.85 2.78
CA VAL A 106 4.58 7.12 2.00
C VAL A 106 3.54 7.79 2.88
N ALA A 107 2.94 8.87 2.39
CA ALA A 107 1.78 9.50 3.02
C ALA A 107 0.52 9.25 2.19
N ILE A 108 -0.53 8.74 2.84
CA ILE A 108 -1.89 8.64 2.29
C ILE A 108 -2.70 9.79 2.90
N LEU A 109 -3.12 10.71 2.08
CA LEU A 109 -3.84 11.91 2.50
C LEU A 109 -5.23 11.93 1.87
N ALA A 110 -6.23 12.26 2.66
CA ALA A 110 -7.59 12.46 2.22
C ALA A 110 -8.21 13.69 2.91
N ASN A 111 -9.32 14.18 2.40
CA ASN A 111 -10.05 15.30 2.98
C ASN A 111 -10.36 15.09 4.48
N LYS A 112 -10.65 13.83 4.88
CA LYS A 112 -10.89 13.46 6.30
C LYS A 112 -9.92 12.37 6.73
N ALA A 113 -9.41 12.47 7.96
CA ALA A 113 -8.54 11.45 8.54
C ALA A 113 -9.20 10.05 8.60
N ALA A 114 -10.51 9.98 8.77
CA ALA A 114 -11.26 8.72 8.72
C ALA A 114 -11.16 8.06 7.34
N THR A 115 -11.28 8.83 6.25
CA THR A 115 -11.13 8.33 4.88
C THR A 115 -9.70 7.83 4.62
N ALA A 116 -8.69 8.58 5.05
CA ALA A 116 -7.30 8.15 4.90
C ALA A 116 -7.02 6.83 5.64
N ARG A 117 -7.57 6.68 6.86
CA ARG A 117 -7.47 5.42 7.62
C ARG A 117 -8.22 4.26 6.98
N ASP A 118 -9.37 4.50 6.34
CA ASP A 118 -10.08 3.48 5.57
C ASP A 118 -9.23 3.00 4.37
N ILE A 119 -8.59 3.92 3.66
CA ILE A 119 -7.65 3.59 2.58
C ILE A 119 -6.49 2.73 3.09
N LEU A 120 -5.88 3.12 4.22
CA LEU A 120 -4.81 2.34 4.85
C LEU A 120 -5.30 0.95 5.28
N SER A 121 -6.52 0.83 5.81
CA SER A 121 -7.07 -0.47 6.23
C SER A 121 -7.25 -1.44 5.06
N ARG A 122 -7.59 -0.95 3.87
CA ARG A 122 -7.66 -1.76 2.64
C ARG A 122 -6.27 -2.24 2.20
N LEU A 123 -5.25 -1.38 2.31
CA LEU A 123 -3.86 -1.78 2.06
C LEU A 123 -3.41 -2.84 3.06
N GLN A 124 -3.75 -2.67 4.34
CA GLN A 124 -3.47 -3.64 5.40
C GLN A 124 -4.12 -4.99 5.11
N LEU A 125 -5.37 -5.00 4.67
CA LEU A 125 -6.06 -6.23 4.26
C LEU A 125 -5.35 -6.92 3.08
N ALA A 126 -4.91 -6.16 2.09
CA ALA A 126 -4.14 -6.72 0.97
C ALA A 126 -2.82 -7.32 1.45
N TYR A 127 -2.11 -6.66 2.37
CA TYR A 127 -0.88 -7.15 2.99
C TYR A 127 -1.11 -8.47 3.76
N GLU A 128 -2.14 -8.57 4.59
CA GLU A 128 -2.49 -9.76 5.37
C GLU A 128 -2.71 -11.01 4.49
N ASN A 129 -3.16 -10.79 3.25
CA ASN A 129 -3.41 -11.86 2.28
C ASN A 129 -2.18 -12.27 1.46
N LEU A 130 -1.05 -11.60 1.61
CA LEU A 130 0.20 -12.01 0.96
C LEU A 130 0.77 -13.28 1.60
N PRO A 131 1.40 -14.16 0.82
CA PRO A 131 2.17 -15.27 1.38
C PRO A 131 3.30 -14.75 2.28
N LYS A 132 3.60 -15.47 3.37
CA LYS A 132 4.56 -15.04 4.40
C LYS A 132 5.95 -14.73 3.87
N TRP A 133 6.40 -15.51 2.89
CA TRP A 133 7.71 -15.30 2.27
C TRP A 133 7.80 -13.98 1.48
N LEU A 134 6.67 -13.41 1.07
CA LEU A 134 6.60 -12.14 0.34
C LEU A 134 6.38 -10.93 1.28
N GLN A 135 5.94 -11.18 2.53
CA GLN A 135 5.76 -10.12 3.52
C GLN A 135 7.11 -9.64 4.07
N GLN A 136 7.31 -8.33 4.13
CA GLN A 136 8.29 -7.72 5.02
C GLN A 136 7.81 -7.85 6.47
N GLY A 137 8.70 -8.02 7.43
CA GLY A 137 8.27 -8.12 8.83
C GLY A 137 7.67 -6.83 9.36
N VAL A 138 6.62 -6.97 10.18
CA VAL A 138 5.91 -5.83 10.76
C VAL A 138 6.63 -5.35 12.02
N MET A 139 6.95 -4.04 12.06
CA MET A 139 7.50 -3.34 13.22
C MET A 139 6.40 -2.62 14.01
N SER A 140 5.43 -2.00 13.30
CA SER A 140 4.28 -1.33 13.89
C SER A 140 3.07 -1.49 12.98
N TRP A 141 1.92 -1.76 13.59
CA TRP A 141 0.66 -1.97 12.88
C TRP A 141 -0.47 -1.31 13.65
N ASN A 142 -0.97 -0.20 13.13
CA ASN A 142 -2.07 0.50 13.76
C ASN A 142 -3.00 1.16 12.72
N LYS A 143 -4.08 1.79 13.19
CA LYS A 143 -5.09 2.41 12.30
C LYS A 143 -4.59 3.61 11.49
N GLY A 144 -3.47 4.21 11.88
CA GLY A 144 -2.94 5.43 11.26
C GLY A 144 -1.58 5.24 10.59
N SER A 145 -0.89 4.11 10.85
CA SER A 145 0.41 3.85 10.23
C SER A 145 0.75 2.36 10.17
N LEU A 146 1.68 2.05 9.29
CA LEU A 146 2.31 0.75 9.10
C LEU A 146 3.81 0.96 8.96
N ASP A 147 4.61 0.30 9.83
CA ASP A 147 6.06 0.31 9.75
C ASP A 147 6.57 -1.10 9.47
N LEU A 148 7.49 -1.24 8.51
CA LEU A 148 8.06 -2.50 8.05
C LEU A 148 9.54 -2.63 8.41
N GLU A 149 10.05 -3.86 8.51
CA GLU A 149 11.44 -4.17 8.89
C GLU A 149 12.49 -3.62 7.91
N ASN A 150 12.12 -3.43 6.62
CA ASN A 150 13.00 -2.80 5.64
C ASN A 150 13.10 -1.26 5.79
N GLY A 151 12.57 -0.70 6.90
CA GLY A 151 12.58 0.73 7.20
C GLY A 151 11.50 1.54 6.46
N SER A 152 10.68 0.89 5.65
CA SER A 152 9.58 1.57 4.97
C SER A 152 8.42 1.84 5.92
N ARG A 153 7.77 3.01 5.75
CA ARG A 153 6.67 3.48 6.58
C ARG A 153 5.56 4.09 5.74
N ILE A 154 4.32 3.74 6.07
CA ILE A 154 3.11 4.36 5.51
C ILE A 154 2.38 5.09 6.64
N VAL A 155 1.95 6.32 6.40
CA VAL A 155 1.11 7.08 7.32
C VAL A 155 -0.17 7.54 6.63
N ALA A 156 -1.29 7.53 7.36
CA ALA A 156 -2.59 7.98 6.88
C ALA A 156 -3.08 9.17 7.69
N SER A 157 -3.34 10.30 7.04
CA SER A 157 -3.72 11.55 7.69
C SER A 157 -4.69 12.38 6.83
N SER A 158 -5.29 13.41 7.44
CA SER A 158 -6.02 14.41 6.68
C SER A 158 -5.07 15.41 6.01
N THR A 159 -5.49 15.97 4.87
CA THR A 159 -4.73 16.99 4.14
C THR A 159 -4.50 18.27 4.95
N SER A 160 -5.36 18.57 5.93
CA SER A 160 -5.23 19.72 6.83
C SER A 160 -4.23 19.51 7.98
N SER A 161 -3.67 18.32 8.11
CA SER A 161 -2.85 17.96 9.25
C SER A 161 -1.41 18.44 9.07
N SER A 162 -0.85 18.98 10.15
CA SER A 162 0.58 19.27 10.26
C SER A 162 1.46 18.00 10.20
N ALA A 163 0.86 16.81 10.15
CA ALA A 163 1.57 15.52 10.14
C ALA A 163 2.44 15.33 8.89
N VAL A 164 2.14 16.03 7.80
CA VAL A 164 2.96 16.02 6.57
C VAL A 164 3.95 17.19 6.55
N ARG A 165 3.66 18.26 7.31
CA ARG A 165 4.56 19.40 7.44
C ARG A 165 5.79 18.99 8.26
N GLY A 166 6.97 19.11 7.64
CA GLY A 166 8.25 18.74 8.26
C GLY A 166 8.67 17.27 8.09
N GLY A 167 7.88 16.44 7.41
CA GLY A 167 8.27 15.09 7.01
C GLY A 167 8.82 15.05 5.57
N SER A 168 9.86 14.24 5.35
CA SER A 168 10.31 13.92 4.00
C SER A 168 9.61 12.64 3.53
N TYR A 169 8.94 12.69 2.39
CA TYR A 169 8.21 11.55 1.80
C TYR A 169 8.73 11.26 0.41
N ASN A 170 8.87 9.96 0.10
CA ASN A 170 9.20 9.47 -1.23
C ASN A 170 7.96 9.46 -2.14
N MET A 171 6.78 9.25 -1.54
CA MET A 171 5.50 9.25 -2.25
C MET A 171 4.40 9.87 -1.39
N ILE A 172 3.56 10.69 -2.00
CA ILE A 172 2.35 11.24 -1.38
C ILE A 172 1.17 10.88 -2.28
N PHE A 173 0.20 10.17 -1.72
CA PHE A 173 -1.08 9.88 -2.37
C PHE A 173 -2.15 10.82 -1.82
N LEU A 174 -2.69 11.66 -2.69
CA LEU A 174 -3.78 12.60 -2.39
C LEU A 174 -5.09 12.04 -2.95
N ASP A 175 -5.94 11.48 -2.09
CA ASP A 175 -7.26 10.97 -2.51
C ASP A 175 -8.30 12.08 -2.44
N GLU A 176 -9.14 12.16 -3.48
CA GLU A 176 -10.22 13.16 -3.61
C GLU A 176 -9.75 14.61 -3.39
N PHE A 177 -8.57 14.97 -3.88
CA PHE A 177 -7.94 16.28 -3.66
C PHE A 177 -8.82 17.47 -4.13
N ALA A 178 -9.73 17.25 -5.07
CA ALA A 178 -10.70 18.26 -5.52
C ALA A 178 -11.64 18.77 -4.40
N PHE A 179 -11.77 18.03 -3.29
CA PHE A 179 -12.57 18.44 -2.14
C PHE A 179 -11.75 19.15 -1.04
N VAL A 180 -10.46 19.31 -1.24
CA VAL A 180 -9.60 20.04 -0.30
C VAL A 180 -9.87 21.54 -0.46
N PRO A 181 -10.09 22.28 0.62
CA PRO A 181 -10.28 23.73 0.55
C PRO A 181 -9.11 24.44 -0.14
N HIS A 182 -9.40 25.47 -0.93
CA HIS A 182 -8.42 26.16 -1.78
C HIS A 182 -7.20 26.68 -0.98
N ASN A 183 -7.45 27.25 0.19
CA ASN A 183 -6.41 27.75 1.10
C ASN A 183 -5.49 26.66 1.67
N VAL A 184 -5.92 25.39 1.65
CA VAL A 184 -5.10 24.23 2.06
C VAL A 184 -4.40 23.62 0.84
N ALA A 185 -5.08 23.65 -0.33
CA ALA A 185 -4.52 23.10 -1.57
C ALA A 185 -3.31 23.90 -2.08
N GLU A 186 -3.24 25.21 -1.79
CA GLU A 186 -2.10 26.08 -2.13
C GLU A 186 -0.82 25.74 -1.34
N ASP A 187 -0.94 25.05 -0.22
CA ASP A 187 0.19 24.63 0.64
C ASP A 187 0.87 23.33 0.14
N PHE A 188 0.33 22.66 -0.90
CA PHE A 188 0.82 21.41 -1.49
C PHE A 188 1.40 21.62 -2.89
#